data_b804e936270d8f5cdb3e8e75da98460f
#
_entry.id   b804e936270d8f5cdb3e8e75da98460f
#
_cell.length_a   1.000
_cell.length_b   1.000
_cell.length_c   1.000
_cell.angle_alpha   90.00
_cell.angle_beta   90.00
_cell.angle_gamma   90.00
#
_symmetry.space_group_name_H-M   'P 1'
#
loop_
_entity.id
_entity.type
_entity.pdbx_description
1 polymer ?
#
loop_
_entity_poly.entity_id
_entity_poly.type
_entity_poly.pdbx_seq_one_letter_code
_entity_poly.pdbx_strand_id
1 'polypeptide(L)'
;CLVGSEMCIRDRNNGMSIYTNSNLAISIYAERTPNPRVMKFVSNKRLVNNPHEFKAKVDASNCPIASALFMHEFISEIYIDFNFISVSLKLGFDWENHIMDIREFILSYIKDGNTIINQGYDVEKKFDSISLNELDETSKEIAKLIDEQIKPAVAQDGGNIVFQSFDKKSGEVKVLLQGACSGCPSSTVTLKNGIETMLKNHLPEKINSVTAING
;
A
#
# COMPACT_ATOMS: atom_id res chain seq x y z
N CYS A 1 -37.98 -33.37 7.42
CA CYS A 1 -37.78 -32.96 8.81
C CYS A 1 -36.33 -33.10 9.13
N LEU A 2 -35.59 -32.11 9.48
CA LEU A 2 -35.54 -31.10 10.47
C LEU A 2 -34.10 -30.67 10.59
N VAL A 3 -33.88 -29.44 10.40
CA VAL A 3 -33.73 -28.39 11.35
C VAL A 3 -32.39 -28.37 12.06
N GLY A 4 -31.55 -27.44 11.61
CA GLY A 4 -30.38 -27.03 12.35
C GLY A 4 -30.77 -26.23 13.59
N SER A 5 -30.17 -26.51 14.68
CA SER A 5 -30.26 -25.71 15.90
C SER A 5 -29.16 -24.64 15.90
N GLU A 6 -29.58 -23.42 15.71
CA GLU A 6 -28.78 -22.25 16.09
C GLU A 6 -28.70 -22.19 17.62
N MET A 7 -27.51 -22.31 18.16
CA MET A 7 -27.28 -22.08 19.58
C MET A 7 -26.78 -20.64 19.79
N CYS A 8 -27.73 -19.75 20.09
CA CYS A 8 -27.43 -18.43 20.60
C CYS A 8 -26.85 -18.52 22.01
N ILE A 9 -25.56 -18.34 22.17
CA ILE A 9 -24.97 -18.09 23.48
C ILE A 9 -25.00 -16.58 23.71
N ARG A 10 -25.83 -16.16 24.64
CA ARG A 10 -25.97 -14.79 25.10
C ARG A 10 -25.03 -14.56 26.28
N ASP A 11 -23.82 -14.15 26.02
CA ASP A 11 -22.92 -13.66 27.07
C ASP A 11 -23.13 -12.16 27.27
N ARG A 12 -23.62 -11.84 28.49
CA ARG A 12 -23.62 -10.45 29.00
C ARG A 12 -22.22 -10.19 29.57
N ASN A 13 -21.41 -9.47 28.83
CA ASN A 13 -20.52 -8.42 29.35
C ASN A 13 -19.62 -7.88 28.22
N ASN A 14 -19.82 -6.60 27.96
CA ASN A 14 -18.91 -5.63 27.33
C ASN A 14 -17.79 -6.15 26.42
N GLY A 15 -17.94 -5.86 25.13
CA GLY A 15 -16.88 -5.99 24.16
C GLY A 15 -17.47 -6.31 22.79
N MET A 16 -17.45 -5.32 21.91
CA MET A 16 -17.80 -5.52 20.50
C MET A 16 -16.86 -6.61 19.96
N SER A 17 -17.35 -7.85 19.94
CA SER A 17 -16.64 -8.98 19.35
C SER A 17 -16.61 -8.74 17.84
N ILE A 18 -15.47 -8.27 17.34
CA ILE A 18 -15.16 -8.31 15.92
C ILE A 18 -15.09 -9.80 15.57
N TYR A 19 -16.08 -10.32 14.87
CA TYR A 19 -16.05 -11.66 14.31
C TYR A 19 -14.89 -11.72 13.30
N THR A 20 -13.72 -12.09 13.77
CA THR A 20 -12.63 -12.52 12.89
C THR A 20 -13.03 -13.90 12.38
N ASN A 21 -13.61 -13.94 11.20
CA ASN A 21 -13.93 -15.17 10.47
C ASN A 21 -12.61 -15.83 10.04
N SER A 22 -11.97 -16.54 10.98
CA SER A 22 -10.66 -17.20 10.80
C SER A 22 -10.71 -18.38 9.81
N ASN A 23 -11.88 -18.75 9.29
CA ASN A 23 -12.09 -19.91 8.42
C ASN A 23 -12.41 -19.58 6.96
N LEU A 24 -12.39 -18.32 6.51
CA LEU A 24 -12.55 -18.02 5.11
C LEU A 24 -11.33 -18.50 4.32
N ALA A 25 -11.58 -19.31 3.28
CA ALA A 25 -10.54 -19.68 2.33
C ALA A 25 -9.88 -18.43 1.76
N ILE A 26 -8.55 -18.48 1.58
CA ILE A 26 -7.85 -17.35 0.98
C ILE A 26 -8.32 -17.15 -0.47
N SER A 27 -8.54 -15.90 -0.83
CA SER A 27 -8.85 -15.49 -2.20
C SER A 27 -7.98 -14.31 -2.61
N ILE A 28 -7.61 -14.29 -3.89
CA ILE A 28 -6.86 -13.21 -4.51
C ILE A 28 -7.64 -12.75 -5.74
N TYR A 29 -7.83 -11.46 -5.90
CA TYR A 29 -8.38 -10.87 -7.12
C TYR A 29 -7.48 -9.75 -7.62
N ALA A 30 -7.52 -9.52 -8.93
CA ALA A 30 -6.70 -8.50 -9.58
C ALA A 30 -7.54 -7.24 -9.85
N GLU A 31 -6.98 -6.10 -9.52
CA GLU A 31 -7.56 -4.76 -9.79
C GLU A 31 -6.63 -3.97 -10.70
N ARG A 32 -7.20 -3.31 -11.70
CA ARG A 32 -6.46 -2.36 -12.52
C ARG A 32 -6.18 -1.10 -11.70
N THR A 33 -5.00 -0.52 -11.90
CA THR A 33 -4.62 0.76 -11.30
C THR A 33 -4.63 1.87 -12.36
N PRO A 34 -4.60 3.15 -11.97
CA PRO A 34 -4.43 4.25 -12.91
C PRO A 34 -3.11 4.19 -13.70
N ASN A 35 -2.11 3.48 -13.17
CA ASN A 35 -0.88 3.20 -13.87
C ASN A 35 -1.03 1.91 -14.70
N PRO A 36 -1.08 1.97 -16.05
CA PRO A 36 -1.34 0.81 -16.89
C PRO A 36 -0.26 -0.29 -16.78
N ARG A 37 0.91 0.05 -16.27
CA ARG A 37 2.00 -0.92 -16.04
C ARG A 37 1.86 -1.67 -14.72
N VAL A 38 0.97 -1.25 -13.84
CA VAL A 38 0.82 -1.81 -12.50
C VAL A 38 -0.51 -2.52 -12.34
N MET A 39 -0.47 -3.74 -11.84
CA MET A 39 -1.64 -4.51 -11.43
C MET A 39 -1.60 -4.71 -9.91
N LYS A 40 -2.73 -4.49 -9.26
CA LYS A 40 -2.91 -4.68 -7.83
C LYS A 40 -3.60 -6.01 -7.57
N PHE A 41 -2.98 -6.89 -6.79
CA PHE A 41 -3.52 -8.19 -6.39
C PHE A 41 -3.94 -8.11 -4.92
N VAL A 42 -5.24 -8.18 -4.67
CA VAL A 42 -5.84 -7.97 -3.36
C VAL A 42 -6.22 -9.30 -2.73
N SER A 43 -5.79 -9.49 -1.49
CA SER A 43 -6.12 -10.64 -0.65
C SER A 43 -7.28 -10.30 0.29
N ASN A 44 -8.14 -11.30 0.58
CA ASN A 44 -9.12 -11.19 1.67
C ASN A 44 -8.49 -11.34 3.07
N LYS A 45 -7.17 -11.56 3.14
CA LYS A 45 -6.41 -11.65 4.40
C LYS A 45 -5.27 -10.64 4.39
N ARG A 46 -4.93 -10.16 5.59
CA ARG A 46 -3.74 -9.31 5.78
C ARG A 46 -2.48 -10.09 5.40
N LEU A 47 -1.58 -9.45 4.68
CA LEU A 47 -0.31 -10.01 4.22
C LEU A 47 0.89 -9.52 5.05
N VAL A 48 0.93 -8.21 5.33
CA VAL A 48 2.03 -7.54 6.04
C VAL A 48 1.48 -6.52 7.04
N ASN A 49 2.33 -6.09 7.97
CA ASN A 49 1.99 -5.05 8.96
C ASN A 49 2.37 -3.65 8.46
N ASN A 50 3.43 -3.57 7.68
CA ASN A 50 3.96 -2.31 7.15
C ASN A 50 4.10 -2.37 5.63
N PRO A 51 4.09 -1.22 4.95
CA PRO A 51 4.36 -1.18 3.52
C PRO A 51 5.83 -1.50 3.21
N HIS A 52 6.04 -2.26 2.16
CA HIS A 52 7.36 -2.67 1.67
C HIS A 52 7.43 -2.48 0.16
N GLU A 53 8.48 -1.80 -0.31
CA GLU A 53 8.75 -1.57 -1.72
C GLU A 53 10.07 -2.24 -2.12
N PHE A 54 10.07 -2.90 -3.26
CA PHE A 54 11.21 -3.62 -3.81
C PHE A 54 11.37 -3.21 -5.28
N LYS A 55 12.46 -2.54 -5.59
CA LYS A 55 12.78 -2.06 -6.95
C LYS A 55 13.67 -3.01 -7.74
N ALA A 56 14.26 -3.98 -7.05
CA ALA A 56 15.08 -5.02 -7.65
C ALA A 56 15.01 -6.30 -6.82
N LYS A 57 15.33 -7.43 -7.44
CA LYS A 57 15.39 -8.73 -6.76
C LYS A 57 16.29 -8.72 -5.52
N VAL A 58 17.39 -7.97 -5.58
CA VAL A 58 18.35 -7.87 -4.46
C VAL A 58 17.70 -7.27 -3.20
N ASP A 59 16.75 -6.37 -3.36
CA ASP A 59 16.04 -5.71 -2.26
C ASP A 59 15.08 -6.66 -1.53
N ALA A 60 14.64 -7.70 -2.23
CA ALA A 60 13.63 -8.65 -1.76
C ALA A 60 14.18 -9.81 -0.91
N SER A 61 15.44 -9.77 -0.49
CA SER A 61 16.10 -10.86 0.27
C SER A 61 15.37 -11.28 1.55
N ASN A 62 14.68 -10.35 2.21
CA ASN A 62 13.87 -10.57 3.40
C ASN A 62 12.37 -10.77 3.12
N CYS A 63 11.97 -10.80 1.86
CA CYS A 63 10.59 -10.98 1.44
C CYS A 63 10.49 -12.13 0.42
N PRO A 64 10.31 -13.38 0.88
CA PRO A 64 10.31 -14.56 0.02
C PRO A 64 9.30 -14.50 -1.13
N ILE A 65 8.09 -13.97 -0.91
CA ILE A 65 7.09 -13.82 -1.98
C ILE A 65 7.56 -12.83 -3.05
N ALA A 66 8.16 -11.71 -2.66
CA ALA A 66 8.71 -10.74 -3.61
C ALA A 66 9.90 -11.34 -4.38
N SER A 67 10.81 -12.06 -3.69
CA SER A 67 11.92 -12.76 -4.33
C SER A 67 11.43 -13.78 -5.36
N ALA A 68 10.35 -14.51 -5.05
CA ALA A 68 9.76 -15.49 -5.96
C ALA A 68 9.05 -14.82 -7.15
N LEU A 69 8.35 -13.70 -6.93
CA LEU A 69 7.75 -12.91 -8.01
C LEU A 69 8.81 -12.36 -8.97
N PHE A 70 9.95 -11.91 -8.47
CA PHE A 70 11.08 -11.46 -9.33
C PHE A 70 11.73 -12.57 -10.16
N MET A 71 11.34 -13.83 -10.01
CA MET A 71 11.75 -14.88 -10.96
C MET A 71 11.07 -14.73 -12.33
N HIS A 72 9.95 -14.00 -12.40
CA HIS A 72 9.32 -13.65 -13.66
C HIS A 72 10.07 -12.45 -14.28
N GLU A 73 10.70 -12.68 -15.44
CA GLU A 73 11.57 -11.70 -16.09
C GLU A 73 10.87 -10.38 -16.46
N PHE A 74 9.55 -10.39 -16.62
CA PHE A 74 8.75 -9.22 -16.97
C PHE A 74 8.44 -8.29 -15.79
N ILE A 75 8.69 -8.70 -14.54
CA ILE A 75 8.44 -7.88 -13.34
C ILE A 75 9.59 -6.89 -13.13
N SER A 76 9.25 -5.61 -12.91
CA SER A 76 10.22 -4.55 -12.60
C SER A 76 10.25 -4.17 -11.13
N GLU A 77 9.08 -4.02 -10.50
CA GLU A 77 8.96 -3.55 -9.13
C GLU A 77 7.80 -4.24 -8.43
N ILE A 78 7.90 -4.37 -7.11
CA ILE A 78 6.86 -4.97 -6.27
C ILE A 78 6.64 -4.06 -5.07
N TYR A 79 5.39 -3.77 -4.77
CA TYR A 79 4.97 -3.07 -3.58
C TYR A 79 3.95 -3.92 -2.82
N ILE A 80 4.14 -4.11 -1.52
CA ILE A 80 3.25 -4.90 -0.66
C ILE A 80 2.79 -4.02 0.50
N ASP A 81 1.49 -3.96 0.72
CA ASP A 81 0.93 -3.22 1.83
C ASP A 81 -0.34 -3.92 2.32
N PHE A 82 -0.53 -3.91 3.62
CA PHE A 82 -1.65 -4.48 4.35
C PHE A 82 -2.17 -5.82 3.76
N ASN A 83 -3.02 -5.79 2.75
CA ASN A 83 -3.65 -6.97 2.15
C ASN A 83 -3.52 -7.03 0.62
N PHE A 84 -2.61 -6.27 0.02
CA PHE A 84 -2.43 -6.29 -1.43
C PHE A 84 -0.95 -6.28 -1.85
N ILE A 85 -0.74 -6.73 -3.07
CA ILE A 85 0.56 -6.70 -3.75
C ILE A 85 0.36 -5.96 -5.07
N SER A 86 1.03 -4.82 -5.25
CA SER A 86 1.11 -4.14 -6.54
C SER A 86 2.37 -4.58 -7.27
N VAL A 87 2.19 -5.06 -8.49
CA VAL A 87 3.28 -5.57 -9.33
C VAL A 87 3.40 -4.68 -10.56
N SER A 88 4.60 -4.17 -10.82
CA SER A 88 4.91 -3.35 -11.98
C SER A 88 5.60 -4.15 -13.07
N LEU A 89 5.20 -3.96 -14.33
CA LEU A 89 5.85 -4.57 -15.49
C LEU A 89 7.01 -3.72 -16.01
N LYS A 90 7.99 -4.39 -16.58
CA LYS A 90 9.03 -3.76 -17.40
C LYS A 90 8.41 -3.19 -18.69
N LEU A 91 9.09 -2.23 -19.28
CA LEU A 91 8.71 -1.67 -20.60
C LEU A 91 8.67 -2.78 -21.65
N GLY A 92 7.64 -2.76 -22.49
CA GLY A 92 7.45 -3.75 -23.56
C GLY A 92 6.62 -4.98 -23.18
N PHE A 93 6.21 -5.09 -21.91
CA PHE A 93 5.28 -6.12 -21.46
C PHE A 93 3.91 -5.52 -21.17
N ASP A 94 2.85 -6.31 -21.33
CA ASP A 94 1.47 -5.97 -21.00
C ASP A 94 0.86 -6.97 -20.01
N TRP A 95 -0.19 -6.54 -19.31
CA TRP A 95 -0.85 -7.36 -18.30
C TRP A 95 -1.79 -8.42 -18.87
N GLU A 96 -2.26 -8.31 -20.11
CA GLU A 96 -3.31 -9.18 -20.65
C GLU A 96 -2.91 -10.65 -20.60
N ASN A 97 -1.60 -10.92 -20.83
CA ASN A 97 -1.06 -12.27 -20.83
C ASN A 97 -0.58 -12.79 -19.48
N HIS A 98 -0.49 -11.92 -18.45
CA HIS A 98 0.17 -12.26 -17.19
C HIS A 98 -0.71 -12.18 -15.94
N ILE A 99 -1.91 -11.57 -16.04
CA ILE A 99 -2.79 -11.35 -14.87
C ILE A 99 -3.12 -12.67 -14.16
N MET A 100 -3.55 -13.67 -14.91
CA MET A 100 -4.01 -14.95 -14.34
C MET A 100 -2.85 -15.73 -13.75
N ASP A 101 -1.71 -15.77 -14.42
CA ASP A 101 -0.53 -16.50 -13.97
C ASP A 101 -0.01 -15.94 -12.64
N ILE A 102 0.12 -14.61 -12.54
CA ILE A 102 0.57 -13.96 -11.30
C ILE A 102 -0.48 -14.09 -10.18
N ARG A 103 -1.77 -13.98 -10.52
CA ARG A 103 -2.84 -14.18 -9.54
C ARG A 103 -2.83 -15.60 -8.97
N GLU A 104 -2.75 -16.62 -9.81
CA GLU A 104 -2.69 -18.03 -9.39
C GLU A 104 -1.40 -18.33 -8.64
N PHE A 105 -0.29 -17.76 -9.08
CA PHE A 105 0.99 -17.88 -8.36
C PHE A 105 0.88 -17.34 -6.93
N ILE A 106 0.38 -16.10 -6.74
CA ILE A 106 0.21 -15.50 -5.41
C ILE A 106 -0.76 -16.34 -4.56
N LEU A 107 -1.87 -16.78 -5.16
CA LEU A 107 -2.88 -17.58 -4.46
C LEU A 107 -2.31 -18.92 -3.96
N SER A 108 -1.62 -19.68 -4.83
CA SER A 108 -1.02 -20.95 -4.45
C SER A 108 0.09 -20.75 -3.43
N TYR A 109 0.96 -19.74 -3.64
CA TYR A 109 2.04 -19.41 -2.72
C TYR A 109 1.55 -19.24 -1.28
N ILE A 110 0.45 -18.49 -1.11
CA ILE A 110 -0.11 -18.23 0.22
C ILE A 110 -0.90 -19.43 0.74
N LYS A 111 -1.63 -20.16 -0.11
CA LYS A 111 -2.35 -21.39 0.27
C LYS A 111 -1.43 -22.48 0.79
N ASP A 112 -0.25 -22.60 0.22
CA ASP A 112 0.77 -23.57 0.61
C ASP A 112 1.44 -23.21 1.96
N GLY A 113 1.06 -22.09 2.56
CA GLY A 113 1.61 -21.62 3.84
C GLY A 113 3.01 -21.05 3.76
N ASN A 114 3.47 -20.68 2.57
CA ASN A 114 4.78 -20.09 2.39
C ASN A 114 4.89 -18.72 3.09
N THR A 115 6.10 -18.43 3.58
CA THR A 115 6.39 -17.17 4.26
C THR A 115 6.30 -15.99 3.29
N ILE A 116 5.50 -14.98 3.63
CA ILE A 116 5.38 -13.76 2.84
C ILE A 116 6.60 -12.88 3.08
N ILE A 117 6.90 -12.63 4.36
CA ILE A 117 8.02 -11.79 4.78
C ILE A 117 8.70 -12.44 6.00
N ASN A 118 10.00 -12.35 6.09
CA ASN A 118 10.77 -12.98 7.16
C ASN A 118 10.44 -12.36 8.52
N GLN A 119 10.38 -13.22 9.56
CA GLN A 119 10.17 -12.77 10.92
C GLN A 119 11.26 -11.75 11.31
N GLY A 120 10.83 -10.64 11.93
CA GLY A 120 11.73 -9.56 12.32
C GLY A 120 11.98 -8.49 11.25
N TYR A 121 11.62 -8.72 9.99
CA TYR A 121 11.74 -7.70 8.94
C TYR A 121 10.49 -6.81 8.85
N ASP A 122 9.30 -7.38 9.09
CA ASP A 122 8.01 -6.66 9.16
C ASP A 122 7.69 -6.21 10.63
N VAL A 123 8.73 -6.05 11.44
CA VAL A 123 8.57 -5.37 12.73
C VAL A 123 8.23 -3.92 12.41
N GLU A 124 7.29 -3.35 13.16
CA GLU A 124 6.99 -1.93 13.04
C GLU A 124 8.32 -1.16 12.94
N LYS A 125 8.81 -0.98 11.72
CA LYS A 125 9.66 0.15 11.48
C LYS A 125 8.74 1.28 11.94
N LYS A 126 9.00 1.83 13.14
CA LYS A 126 8.69 3.23 13.34
C LYS A 126 9.27 3.81 12.07
N PHE A 127 8.38 4.03 11.09
CA PHE A 127 8.77 4.71 9.88
C PHE A 127 9.78 5.72 10.34
N ASP A 128 10.87 5.90 9.59
CA ASP A 128 11.62 7.15 9.62
C ASP A 128 10.68 8.29 9.17
N SER A 129 9.48 8.31 9.71
CA SER A 129 8.74 9.48 10.10
C SER A 129 9.74 10.15 11.03
N ILE A 130 10.46 11.17 10.56
CA ILE A 130 10.90 12.26 11.40
C ILE A 130 10.00 12.21 12.61
N SER A 131 10.54 11.86 13.80
CA SER A 131 9.68 11.49 14.91
C SER A 131 8.61 12.57 14.98
N LEU A 132 7.33 12.21 14.91
CA LEU A 132 6.24 13.22 14.90
C LEU A 132 6.43 14.24 16.02
N ASN A 133 7.18 13.86 17.06
CA ASN A 133 7.57 14.70 18.19
C ASN A 133 8.61 15.78 17.83
N GLU A 134 9.39 15.61 16.76
CA GLU A 134 10.40 16.59 16.30
C GLU A 134 9.86 17.51 15.22
N LEU A 135 8.67 17.22 14.67
CA LEU A 135 8.00 18.05 13.68
C LEU A 135 7.37 19.26 14.36
N ASP A 136 7.43 20.37 13.67
CA ASP A 136 6.63 21.55 14.05
C ASP A 136 5.13 21.31 13.81
N GLU A 137 4.28 22.13 14.44
CA GLU A 137 2.82 21.96 14.40
C GLU A 137 2.25 21.96 12.98
N THR A 138 2.77 22.79 12.07
CA THR A 138 2.31 22.82 10.68
C THR A 138 2.66 21.52 9.95
N SER A 139 3.88 21.01 10.15
CA SER A 139 4.31 19.73 9.57
C SER A 139 3.48 18.54 10.10
N LYS A 140 3.14 18.54 11.39
CA LYS A 140 2.23 17.53 11.98
C LYS A 140 0.84 17.58 11.35
N GLU A 141 0.30 18.78 11.16
CA GLU A 141 -1.00 19.00 10.54
C GLU A 141 -1.01 18.52 9.09
N ILE A 142 0.05 18.83 8.31
CA ILE A 142 0.20 18.34 6.92
C ILE A 142 0.29 16.80 6.89
N ALA A 143 1.12 16.19 7.73
CA ALA A 143 1.26 14.74 7.80
C ALA A 143 -0.07 14.07 8.11
N LYS A 144 -0.82 14.60 9.09
CA LYS A 144 -2.15 14.10 9.45
C LYS A 144 -3.15 14.21 8.29
N LEU A 145 -3.20 15.35 7.60
CA LEU A 145 -4.07 15.54 6.43
C LEU A 145 -3.76 14.54 5.32
N ILE A 146 -2.47 14.29 5.06
CA ILE A 146 -2.03 13.30 4.08
C ILE A 146 -2.49 11.89 4.49
N ASP A 147 -2.28 11.49 5.74
CA ASP A 147 -2.63 10.16 6.24
C ASP A 147 -4.15 9.92 6.27
N GLU A 148 -4.94 10.93 6.66
CA GLU A 148 -6.39 10.78 6.82
C GLU A 148 -7.17 10.93 5.50
N GLN A 149 -6.74 11.84 4.61
CA GLN A 149 -7.54 12.22 3.44
C GLN A 149 -6.97 11.74 2.11
N ILE A 150 -5.65 11.61 1.98
CA ILE A 150 -5.02 11.25 0.71
C ILE A 150 -4.64 9.78 0.66
N LYS A 151 -3.98 9.28 1.70
CA LYS A 151 -3.46 7.92 1.76
C LYS A 151 -4.49 6.83 1.48
N PRO A 152 -5.76 6.91 1.96
CA PRO A 152 -6.78 5.91 1.63
C PRO A 152 -7.09 5.82 0.14
N ALA A 153 -7.19 6.95 -0.56
CA ALA A 153 -7.42 6.98 -2.00
C ALA A 153 -6.22 6.42 -2.78
N VAL A 154 -5.01 6.81 -2.38
CA VAL A 154 -3.76 6.31 -2.97
C VAL A 154 -3.61 4.79 -2.77
N ALA A 155 -4.01 4.26 -1.62
CA ALA A 155 -4.00 2.82 -1.36
C ALA A 155 -5.04 2.07 -2.21
N GLN A 156 -6.20 2.68 -2.51
CA GLN A 156 -7.17 2.11 -3.46
C GLN A 156 -6.53 1.95 -4.85
N ASP A 157 -5.71 2.90 -5.26
CA ASP A 157 -4.98 2.87 -6.53
C ASP A 157 -3.72 1.97 -6.50
N GLY A 158 -3.47 1.27 -5.40
CA GLY A 158 -2.35 0.32 -5.27
C GLY A 158 -1.00 0.94 -4.96
N GLY A 159 -0.99 2.16 -4.45
CA GLY A 159 0.21 2.88 -4.04
C GLY A 159 0.18 3.33 -2.58
N ASN A 160 1.15 4.16 -2.23
CA ASN A 160 1.24 4.81 -0.93
C ASN A 160 1.84 6.21 -1.07
N ILE A 161 1.55 7.05 -0.11
CA ILE A 161 2.11 8.40 0.01
C ILE A 161 2.59 8.61 1.44
N VAL A 162 3.78 9.19 1.57
CA VAL A 162 4.41 9.50 2.85
C VAL A 162 4.86 10.95 2.88
N PHE A 163 4.49 11.67 3.93
CA PHE A 163 5.04 13.00 4.18
C PHE A 163 6.54 12.92 4.43
N GLN A 164 7.32 13.73 3.74
CA GLN A 164 8.78 13.78 3.88
C GLN A 164 9.25 15.03 4.66
N SER A 165 8.84 16.20 4.21
CA SER A 165 9.27 17.46 4.82
C SER A 165 8.36 18.62 4.39
N PHE A 166 8.40 19.67 5.20
CA PHE A 166 7.80 20.97 4.90
C PHE A 166 8.83 22.08 5.13
N ASP A 167 9.06 22.90 4.13
CA ASP A 167 9.88 24.10 4.27
C ASP A 167 8.99 25.33 4.51
N LYS A 168 9.06 25.87 5.72
CA LYS A 168 8.29 27.06 6.13
C LYS A 168 8.62 28.33 5.34
N LYS A 169 9.85 28.44 4.79
CA LYS A 169 10.27 29.64 4.07
C LYS A 169 9.69 29.69 2.67
N SER A 170 9.73 28.55 1.97
CA SER A 170 9.22 28.42 0.62
C SER A 170 7.75 27.99 0.56
N GLY A 171 7.20 27.41 1.63
CA GLY A 171 5.87 26.80 1.65
C GLY A 171 5.83 25.50 0.81
N GLU A 172 6.98 24.86 0.58
CA GLU A 172 7.09 23.62 -0.17
C GLU A 172 6.87 22.41 0.72
N VAL A 173 5.95 21.53 0.31
CA VAL A 173 5.75 20.20 0.93
C VAL A 173 6.37 19.14 0.04
N LYS A 174 7.20 18.28 0.60
CA LYS A 174 7.76 17.11 -0.09
C LYS A 174 7.05 15.84 0.37
N VAL A 175 6.62 15.04 -0.60
CA VAL A 175 5.96 13.74 -0.37
C VAL A 175 6.67 12.64 -1.15
N LEU A 176 6.76 11.46 -0.56
CA LEU A 176 7.29 10.26 -1.19
C LEU A 176 6.11 9.44 -1.74
N LEU A 177 6.16 9.11 -3.03
CA LEU A 177 5.20 8.23 -3.68
C LEU A 177 5.79 6.83 -3.85
N GLN A 178 4.99 5.80 -3.56
CA GLN A 178 5.39 4.40 -3.62
C GLN A 178 4.36 3.56 -4.38
N GLY A 179 4.76 2.37 -4.82
CA GLY A 179 3.89 1.43 -5.53
C GLY A 179 3.35 1.98 -6.84
N ALA A 180 2.06 1.82 -7.12
CA ALA A 180 1.44 2.23 -8.39
C ALA A 180 1.54 3.74 -8.68
N CYS A 181 1.71 4.56 -7.64
CA CYS A 181 1.85 6.01 -7.77
C CYS A 181 3.27 6.44 -8.17
N SER A 182 4.25 5.55 -8.02
CA SER A 182 5.63 5.74 -8.47
C SER A 182 5.76 5.46 -9.97
N GLY A 183 6.56 6.24 -10.67
CA GLY A 183 6.98 5.94 -12.05
C GLY A 183 5.96 6.15 -13.18
N CYS A 184 4.76 6.69 -12.93
CA CYS A 184 3.83 7.07 -13.98
C CYS A 184 3.75 8.61 -14.12
N PRO A 185 4.31 9.22 -15.18
CA PRO A 185 4.34 10.68 -15.31
C PRO A 185 2.96 11.35 -15.27
N SER A 186 1.96 10.76 -15.90
CA SER A 186 0.60 11.31 -15.95
C SER A 186 -0.13 11.23 -14.60
N SER A 187 -0.03 10.10 -13.91
CA SER A 187 -0.65 9.94 -12.59
C SER A 187 0.07 10.77 -11.53
N THR A 188 1.39 10.87 -11.59
CA THR A 188 2.18 11.68 -10.66
C THR A 188 1.80 13.16 -10.72
N VAL A 189 1.60 13.74 -11.92
CA VAL A 189 1.20 15.14 -12.08
C VAL A 189 -0.22 15.37 -11.55
N THR A 190 -1.16 14.50 -11.89
CA THR A 190 -2.55 14.60 -11.43
C THR A 190 -2.65 14.48 -9.91
N LEU A 191 -1.97 13.48 -9.34
CA LEU A 191 -1.94 13.24 -7.89
C LEU A 191 -1.28 14.42 -7.17
N LYS A 192 -0.13 14.89 -7.64
CA LYS A 192 0.55 16.07 -7.10
C LYS A 192 -0.37 17.29 -7.04
N ASN A 193 -1.04 17.59 -8.14
CA ASN A 193 -1.94 18.75 -8.22
C ASN A 193 -3.16 18.60 -7.29
N GLY A 194 -3.69 17.38 -7.17
CA GLY A 194 -4.77 17.06 -6.22
C GLY A 194 -4.35 17.27 -4.77
N ILE A 195 -3.17 16.76 -4.39
CA ILE A 195 -2.57 16.94 -3.06
C ILE A 195 -2.36 18.42 -2.77
N GLU A 196 -1.74 19.15 -3.70
CA GLU A 196 -1.47 20.58 -3.56
C GLU A 196 -2.75 21.38 -3.35
N THR A 197 -3.78 21.12 -4.17
CA THR A 197 -5.08 21.78 -4.03
C THR A 197 -5.72 21.49 -2.67
N MET A 198 -5.70 20.24 -2.22
CA MET A 198 -6.28 19.85 -0.94
C MET A 198 -5.53 20.50 0.22
N LEU A 199 -4.20 20.46 0.22
CA LEU A 199 -3.40 21.08 1.28
C LEU A 199 -3.57 22.61 1.32
N LYS A 200 -3.64 23.29 0.17
CA LYS A 200 -3.93 24.73 0.09
C LYS A 200 -5.31 25.09 0.61
N ASN A 201 -6.31 24.24 0.40
CA ASN A 201 -7.65 24.48 0.94
C ASN A 201 -7.72 24.38 2.46
N HIS A 202 -6.92 23.49 3.07
CA HIS A 202 -6.90 23.31 4.53
C HIS A 202 -5.93 24.27 5.22
N LEU A 203 -4.83 24.61 4.57
CA LEU A 203 -3.75 25.45 5.09
C LEU A 203 -3.46 26.61 4.13
N PRO A 204 -4.45 27.50 3.91
CA PRO A 204 -4.26 28.66 3.03
C PRO A 204 -3.10 29.50 3.58
N GLU A 205 -2.33 30.11 2.68
CA GLU A 205 -1.17 30.96 2.96
C GLU A 205 0.08 30.23 3.50
N LYS A 206 -0.04 28.96 3.95
CA LYS A 206 1.12 28.18 4.40
C LYS A 206 1.75 27.36 3.29
N ILE A 207 0.95 26.84 2.37
CA ILE A 207 1.37 25.90 1.33
C ILE A 207 1.45 26.63 -0.03
N ASN A 208 2.63 26.64 -0.64
CA ASN A 208 2.85 27.21 -1.97
C ASN A 208 2.90 26.11 -3.04
N SER A 209 3.57 25.01 -2.76
CA SER A 209 3.76 23.92 -3.73
C SER A 209 3.94 22.57 -3.07
N VAL A 210 3.65 21.51 -3.83
CA VAL A 210 3.93 20.13 -3.46
C VAL A 210 4.94 19.54 -4.45
N THR A 211 5.98 18.91 -3.94
CA THR A 211 6.96 18.18 -4.74
C THR A 211 6.84 16.69 -4.43
N ALA A 212 6.52 15.90 -5.45
CA ALA A 212 6.46 14.44 -5.34
C ALA A 212 7.83 13.85 -5.68
N ILE A 213 8.34 13.01 -4.79
CA ILE A 213 9.56 12.22 -4.97
C ILE A 213 9.12 10.78 -5.19
N ASN A 214 9.67 10.11 -6.20
CA ASN A 214 9.46 8.69 -6.39
C ASN A 214 10.36 7.92 -5.44
N GLY A 215 9.77 7.00 -4.69
CA GLY A 215 10.46 6.14 -3.74
C GLY A 215 11.53 5.28 -4.40
#